data_cdeb6e9b1ae474a4aedfa42a4042b04d
#
_entry.id   cdeb6e9b1ae474a4aedfa42a4042b04d
#
_cell.length_a   1.000
_cell.length_b   1.000
_cell.length_c   1.000
_cell.angle_alpha   90.00
_cell.angle_beta   90.00
_cell.angle_gamma   90.00
#
_symmetry.space_group_name_H-M   'P 1'
#
loop_
_entity.id
_entity.type
_entity.pdbx_description
1 polymer ?
#
loop_
_entity_poly.entity_id
_entity_poly.type
_entity_poly.pdbx_seq_one_letter_code
_entity_poly.pdbx_strand_id
1 'polypeptide(L)'
;MFIPSISDEFGMFFIWEYKKKQCMRMKDTFMPLSVAYIADNGEIIEIYDMVPFSRKSVCSKKPVKYALEVNKDWFQKKGLKIGDVLDINRIIKSDN
;
A
#
# COMPACT_ATOMS: atom_id res chain seq x y z
N MET A 1 9.17 -0.43 9.97
CA MET A 1 10.05 0.18 8.94
C MET A 1 9.36 0.11 7.59
N PHE A 2 9.56 1.08 6.78
CA PHE A 2 9.05 1.05 5.41
C PHE A 2 10.17 1.41 4.44
N ILE A 3 10.01 0.95 3.20
CA ILE A 3 10.94 1.28 2.12
C ILE A 3 10.14 2.04 1.07
N PRO A 4 10.40 3.35 0.88
CA PRO A 4 9.66 4.09 -0.13
C PRO A 4 10.08 3.61 -1.52
N SER A 5 9.09 3.49 -2.40
CA SER A 5 9.37 3.22 -3.80
C SER A 5 9.90 4.47 -4.45
N ILE A 6 10.91 4.31 -5.29
CA ILE A 6 11.49 5.42 -6.02
C ILE A 6 10.74 5.68 -7.32
N SER A 7 9.91 4.76 -7.73
CA SER A 7 9.16 4.90 -8.97
C SER A 7 7.86 5.64 -8.74
N ASP A 8 7.65 6.73 -9.46
CA ASP A 8 6.40 7.46 -9.41
C ASP A 8 5.20 6.59 -9.81
N GLU A 9 5.45 5.54 -10.58
CA GLU A 9 4.40 4.62 -10.98
C GLU A 9 3.87 3.78 -9.82
N PHE A 10 4.73 3.50 -8.82
CA PHE A 10 4.36 2.59 -7.74
C PHE A 10 4.01 3.30 -6.44
N GLY A 11 4.43 4.57 -6.28
CA GLY A 11 4.20 5.26 -5.01
C GLY A 11 5.14 4.77 -3.92
N MET A 12 4.60 4.42 -2.76
CA MET A 12 5.40 3.99 -1.60
C MET A 12 5.06 2.56 -1.22
N PHE A 13 6.08 1.72 -1.15
CA PHE A 13 5.93 0.34 -0.72
C PHE A 13 6.46 0.21 0.70
N PHE A 14 5.59 -0.25 1.61
CA PHE A 14 5.91 -0.39 3.03
C PHE A 14 6.20 -1.83 3.36
N ILE A 15 7.30 -2.04 4.09
CA ILE A 15 7.67 -3.36 4.60
C ILE A 15 7.85 -3.22 6.11
N TRP A 16 7.08 -3.99 6.88
CA TRP A 16 7.23 -4.03 8.33
C TRP A 16 7.98 -5.29 8.73
N GLU A 17 8.71 -5.19 9.83
CA GLU A 17 9.49 -6.30 10.33
C GLU A 17 8.61 -7.47 10.76
N TYR A 18 7.48 -7.14 11.40
CA TYR A 18 6.56 -8.14 11.91
C TYR A 18 5.19 -7.96 11.31
N LYS A 19 4.51 -9.10 11.08
CA LYS A 19 3.15 -9.11 10.61
C LYS A 19 2.21 -8.68 11.73
N LYS A 20 1.42 -7.64 11.49
CA LYS A 20 0.38 -7.19 12.42
C LYS A 20 -0.62 -6.33 11.65
N LYS A 21 -1.71 -5.96 12.31
CA LYS A 21 -2.65 -5.01 11.71
C LYS A 21 -1.95 -3.67 11.58
N GLN A 22 -1.81 -3.19 10.37
CA GLN A 22 -1.10 -1.96 10.06
C GLN A 22 -2.09 -0.85 9.75
N CYS A 23 -1.71 0.39 10.06
CA CYS A 23 -2.56 1.54 9.87
C CYS A 23 -1.83 2.63 9.11
N MET A 24 -2.58 3.36 8.28
CA MET A 24 -2.11 4.53 7.56
C MET A 24 -2.93 5.74 7.97
N ARG A 25 -2.33 6.93 7.89
CA ARG A 25 -3.02 8.18 8.19
C ARG A 25 -2.66 9.23 7.16
N MET A 26 -3.64 10.12 6.89
CA MET A 26 -3.52 11.16 5.87
C MET A 26 -3.38 12.55 6.49
N LYS A 27 -3.04 12.63 7.75
CA LYS A 27 -3.05 13.87 8.54
C LYS A 27 -2.32 15.03 7.84
N ASP A 28 -1.16 14.75 7.27
CA ASP A 28 -0.34 15.79 6.63
C ASP A 28 -0.23 15.59 5.13
N THR A 29 -1.14 14.84 4.54
CA THR A 29 -1.11 14.51 3.11
C THR A 29 -2.26 15.21 2.40
N PHE A 30 -1.92 16.02 1.40
CA PHE A 30 -2.93 16.77 0.65
C PHE A 30 -3.41 16.07 -0.61
N MET A 31 -2.70 15.05 -1.06
CA MET A 31 -3.08 14.32 -2.26
C MET A 31 -3.97 13.13 -1.90
N PRO A 32 -5.01 12.86 -2.70
CA PRO A 32 -5.81 11.65 -2.47
C PRO A 32 -4.98 10.42 -2.84
N LEU A 33 -4.92 9.48 -1.91
CA LEU A 33 -4.14 8.25 -2.06
C LEU A 33 -5.02 7.04 -1.84
N SER A 34 -4.54 5.89 -2.29
CA SER A 34 -5.12 4.60 -1.98
C SER A 34 -4.04 3.70 -1.39
N VAL A 35 -4.43 2.81 -0.48
CA VAL A 35 -3.52 1.84 0.09
C VAL A 35 -4.04 0.43 -0.17
N ALA A 36 -3.14 -0.45 -0.60
CA ALA A 36 -3.40 -1.88 -0.68
C ALA A 36 -2.60 -2.56 0.43
N TYR A 37 -3.28 -3.37 1.24
CA TYR A 37 -2.62 -4.25 2.20
C TYR A 37 -2.40 -5.60 1.53
N ILE A 38 -1.19 -6.13 1.67
CA ILE A 38 -0.71 -7.23 0.83
C ILE A 38 -0.22 -8.36 1.71
N ALA A 39 -0.68 -9.57 1.38
CA ALA A 39 -0.29 -10.79 2.08
C ALA A 39 1.15 -11.18 1.74
N ASP A 40 1.70 -12.13 2.50
CA ASP A 40 3.09 -12.57 2.36
C ASP A 40 3.42 -13.08 0.96
N ASN A 41 2.43 -13.66 0.28
CA ASN A 41 2.62 -14.17 -1.08
C ASN A 41 2.43 -13.11 -2.17
N GLY A 42 2.18 -11.87 -1.79
CA GLY A 42 1.97 -10.78 -2.74
C GLY A 42 0.53 -10.54 -3.11
N GLU A 43 -0.41 -11.29 -2.55
CA GLU A 43 -1.83 -11.11 -2.85
C GLU A 43 -2.36 -9.83 -2.24
N ILE A 44 -3.06 -9.02 -3.04
CA ILE A 44 -3.77 -7.83 -2.56
C ILE A 44 -5.01 -8.32 -1.82
N ILE A 45 -5.06 -8.11 -0.51
CA ILE A 45 -6.18 -8.59 0.31
C ILE A 45 -7.16 -7.50 0.70
N GLU A 46 -6.74 -6.24 0.72
CA GLU A 46 -7.59 -5.11 1.06
C GLU A 46 -7.11 -3.88 0.29
N ILE A 47 -8.05 -3.05 -0.16
CA ILE A 47 -7.75 -1.76 -0.80
C ILE A 47 -8.68 -0.72 -0.20
N TYR A 48 -8.14 0.43 0.18
CA TYR A 48 -8.91 1.54 0.71
C TYR A 48 -8.49 2.85 0.06
N ASP A 49 -9.47 3.69 -0.27
CA ASP A 49 -9.21 5.08 -0.63
C ASP A 49 -9.07 5.89 0.64
N MET A 50 -8.15 6.84 0.63
CA MET A 50 -7.86 7.64 1.82
C MET A 50 -8.08 9.12 1.53
N VAL A 51 -8.79 9.79 2.46
CA VAL A 51 -9.17 11.19 2.32
C VAL A 51 -8.03 12.10 2.76
N PRO A 52 -7.64 13.10 1.93
CA PRO A 52 -6.60 14.05 2.31
C PRO A 52 -6.91 14.72 3.65
N PHE A 53 -5.87 14.91 4.45
CA PHE A 53 -5.91 15.56 5.76
C PHE A 53 -6.75 14.85 6.82
N SER A 54 -7.32 13.71 6.52
CA SER A 54 -8.08 12.95 7.51
C SER A 54 -7.16 12.45 8.62
N ARG A 55 -7.62 12.56 9.86
CA ARG A 55 -6.92 12.06 11.03
C ARG A 55 -7.33 10.64 11.39
N LYS A 56 -8.30 10.09 10.68
CA LYS A 56 -8.75 8.72 10.93
C LYS A 56 -7.71 7.75 10.42
N SER A 57 -7.45 6.72 11.20
CA SER A 57 -6.59 5.62 10.78
C SER A 57 -7.32 4.73 9.80
N VAL A 58 -6.63 4.32 8.73
CA VAL A 58 -7.13 3.36 7.76
C VAL A 58 -6.32 2.09 7.97
N CYS A 59 -6.90 1.14 8.68
CA CYS A 59 -6.16 -0.02 9.16
C CYS A 59 -6.56 -1.28 8.41
N SER A 60 -5.60 -2.20 8.26
CA SER A 60 -5.89 -3.52 7.73
C SER A 60 -6.74 -4.29 8.73
N LYS A 61 -7.65 -5.12 8.24
CA LYS A 61 -8.45 -6.00 9.09
C LYS A 61 -7.65 -7.23 9.49
N LYS A 62 -6.75 -7.66 8.63
CA LYS A 62 -5.90 -8.83 8.87
C LYS A 62 -4.47 -8.38 9.09
N PRO A 63 -3.67 -9.14 9.87
CA PRO A 63 -2.26 -8.86 10.01
C PRO A 63 -1.56 -8.96 8.67
N VAL A 64 -0.73 -7.96 8.36
CA VAL A 64 0.02 -7.91 7.11
C VAL A 64 1.43 -7.40 7.36
N LYS A 65 2.32 -7.72 6.44
CA LYS A 65 3.69 -7.27 6.46
C LYS A 65 3.98 -6.23 5.40
N TYR A 66 3.12 -6.12 4.39
CA TYR A 66 3.34 -5.23 3.24
C TYR A 66 2.14 -4.35 2.98
N ALA A 67 2.41 -3.14 2.47
CA ALA A 67 1.39 -2.26 1.94
C ALA A 67 1.95 -1.46 0.77
N LEU A 68 1.07 -1.11 -0.16
CA LEU A 68 1.43 -0.25 -1.29
C LEU A 68 0.51 0.96 -1.29
N GLU A 69 1.10 2.15 -1.15
CA GLU A 69 0.36 3.40 -1.16
C GLU A 69 0.62 4.11 -2.48
N VAL A 70 -0.44 4.47 -3.17
CA VAL A 70 -0.38 5.03 -4.53
C VAL A 70 -1.40 6.14 -4.67
N ASN A 71 -1.30 6.91 -5.76
CA ASN A 71 -2.32 7.89 -6.09
C ASN A 71 -3.68 7.19 -6.22
N LYS A 72 -4.72 7.89 -5.78
CA LYS A 72 -6.08 7.38 -5.95
C LYS A 72 -6.30 7.03 -7.42
N ASP A 73 -7.04 5.97 -7.67
CA ASP A 73 -7.34 5.43 -9.00
C ASP A 73 -6.20 4.68 -9.69
N TRP A 74 -5.01 4.63 -9.08
CA TRP A 74 -3.88 3.93 -9.69
C TRP A 74 -4.18 2.43 -9.90
N PHE A 75 -4.79 1.79 -8.90
CA PHE A 75 -5.12 0.36 -9.01
C PHE A 75 -6.10 0.13 -10.14
N GLN A 76 -7.11 0.99 -10.27
CA GLN A 76 -8.09 0.88 -11.33
C GLN A 76 -7.44 1.07 -12.70
N LYS A 77 -6.56 2.05 -12.84
CA LYS A 77 -5.86 2.30 -14.10
C LYS A 77 -4.97 1.14 -14.51
N LYS A 78 -4.39 0.44 -13.54
CA LYS A 78 -3.53 -0.72 -13.81
C LYS A 78 -4.31 -2.01 -13.91
N GLY A 79 -5.61 -1.98 -13.68
CA GLY A 79 -6.45 -3.17 -13.71
C GLY A 79 -6.19 -4.13 -12.55
N LEU A 80 -5.72 -3.58 -11.43
CA LEU A 80 -5.42 -4.38 -10.25
C LEU A 80 -6.56 -4.30 -9.24
N LYS A 81 -6.86 -5.42 -8.61
CA LYS A 81 -7.97 -5.53 -7.66
C LYS A 81 -7.62 -6.51 -6.55
N ILE A 82 -8.47 -6.58 -5.54
CA ILE A 82 -8.34 -7.58 -4.47
C ILE A 82 -8.32 -8.96 -5.10
N GLY A 83 -7.36 -9.78 -4.67
CA GLY A 83 -7.14 -11.13 -5.20
C GLY A 83 -6.00 -11.21 -6.20
N ASP A 84 -5.59 -10.09 -6.79
CA ASP A 84 -4.44 -10.08 -7.70
C ASP A 84 -3.15 -10.23 -6.89
N VAL A 85 -2.15 -10.86 -7.49
CA VAL A 85 -0.86 -11.13 -6.85
C VAL A 85 0.22 -10.26 -7.46
N LEU A 86 0.90 -9.51 -6.61
CA LEU A 86 2.03 -8.68 -7.01
C LEU A 86 3.34 -9.44 -6.80
N ASP A 87 4.31 -9.16 -7.65
CA ASP A 87 5.64 -9.71 -7.48
C ASP A 87 6.41 -8.85 -6.48
N ILE A 88 6.34 -9.23 -5.21
CA ILE A 88 6.97 -8.48 -4.12
C ILE A 88 8.48 -8.37 -4.31
N ASN A 89 9.12 -9.43 -4.72
CA ASN A 89 10.57 -9.45 -4.93
C ASN A 89 10.98 -8.45 -6.01
N ARG A 90 10.19 -8.37 -7.06
CA ARG A 90 10.46 -7.42 -8.15
C ARG A 90 10.30 -5.98 -7.70
N ILE A 91 9.27 -5.70 -6.90
CA ILE A 91 9.03 -4.36 -6.36
C ILE A 91 10.20 -3.94 -5.46
N ILE A 92 10.61 -4.81 -4.56
CA ILE A 92 11.71 -4.55 -3.64
C ILE A 92 13.01 -4.33 -4.42
N LYS A 93 13.30 -5.16 -5.40
CA LYS A 93 14.53 -5.06 -6.20
C LYS A 93 14.58 -3.80 -7.06
N SER A 94 13.43 -3.30 -7.52
CA SER A 94 13.41 -2.11 -8.36
C SER A 94 13.82 -0.85 -7.61
N ASP A 95 13.85 -0.89 -6.28
CA ASP A 95 14.24 0.24 -5.43
C ASP A 95 15.74 0.26 -5.11
N ASN A 96 16.49 -0.67 -5.63
CA ASN A 96 17.92 -0.76 -5.37
C ASN A 96 18.74 -0.15 -6.52
#